data_5384b967aafe6759d89938824105e301
#
_entry.id   5384b967aafe6759d89938824105e301
#
_cell.length_a   1.000
_cell.length_b   1.000
_cell.length_c   1.000
_cell.angle_alpha   90.00
_cell.angle_beta   90.00
_cell.angle_gamma   90.00
#
_symmetry.space_group_name_H-M   'P 1'
#
loop_
_entity.id
_entity.type
_entity.pdbx_description
1 polymer ?
#
loop_
_entity_poly.entity_id
_entity_poly.type
_entity_poly.pdbx_seq_one_letter_code
_entity_poly.pdbx_strand_id
1 'polypeptide(L)'
;MPTVVVTGASSGIGEATARVLAERGLDVLAGVRSDADAERVAALHDRVSPVKVDVSDETSVAALPGALGDAPLAGLVNNAGISVSGPLEFVPLDEWRRQLEVNVIGQVAVTQALLPALRAARGRIVNIGSVGGRVAVPILSPYNASKFAMEGITDSLRRELRPLGVHVAIVEPGAVTTRIWEKGTAAADETLAQAPPEAEAVYGETIAAVRAQAEKAARDAIPPEEVAAAVLHALTADRPRTRYPVGKDAKQRIRASGLLSDRAFDAIMARVMRA
;
A
#
# COMPACT_ATOMS: atom_id res chain seq x y z
N MET A 1 -7.67 -25.60 -4.51
CA MET A 1 -6.27 -25.15 -4.36
C MET A 1 -6.25 -23.97 -3.39
N PRO A 2 -5.08 -23.59 -2.86
CA PRO A 2 -5.04 -22.46 -1.92
C PRO A 2 -5.33 -21.14 -2.64
N THR A 3 -6.28 -20.38 -2.13
CA THR A 3 -6.71 -19.09 -2.71
C THR A 3 -6.07 -17.93 -1.97
N VAL A 4 -5.71 -16.88 -2.71
CA VAL A 4 -5.21 -15.60 -2.18
C VAL A 4 -6.10 -14.47 -2.63
N VAL A 5 -6.55 -13.61 -1.72
CA VAL A 5 -7.24 -12.36 -2.06
C VAL A 5 -6.23 -11.23 -2.18
N VAL A 6 -6.28 -10.46 -3.26
CA VAL A 6 -5.43 -9.28 -3.49
C VAL A 6 -6.32 -8.06 -3.71
N THR A 7 -6.34 -7.09 -2.80
CA THR A 7 -7.11 -5.86 -2.98
C THR A 7 -6.39 -4.86 -3.88
N GLY A 8 -7.13 -4.06 -4.66
CA GLY A 8 -6.55 -3.06 -5.55
C GLY A 8 -5.68 -3.66 -6.67
N ALA A 9 -6.13 -4.79 -7.22
CA ALA A 9 -5.39 -5.54 -8.23
C ALA A 9 -5.49 -4.95 -9.64
N SER A 10 -6.13 -3.81 -9.83
CA SER A 10 -6.34 -3.22 -11.15
C SER A 10 -5.11 -2.57 -11.79
N SER A 11 -4.01 -2.39 -11.06
CA SER A 11 -2.77 -1.80 -11.60
C SER A 11 -1.59 -1.95 -10.65
N GLY A 12 -0.37 -1.71 -11.16
CA GLY A 12 0.85 -1.57 -10.38
C GLY A 12 1.16 -2.79 -9.51
N ILE A 13 1.43 -2.58 -8.21
CA ILE A 13 1.82 -3.65 -7.28
C ILE A 13 0.76 -4.75 -7.19
N GLY A 14 -0.53 -4.37 -7.13
CA GLY A 14 -1.62 -5.33 -7.00
C GLY A 14 -1.76 -6.24 -8.22
N GLU A 15 -1.69 -5.65 -9.42
CA GLU A 15 -1.73 -6.39 -10.69
C GLU A 15 -0.53 -7.33 -10.85
N ALA A 16 0.69 -6.81 -10.61
CA ALA A 16 1.91 -7.62 -10.64
C ALA A 16 1.87 -8.76 -9.61
N THR A 17 1.32 -8.48 -8.40
CA THR A 17 1.15 -9.49 -7.37
C THR A 17 0.17 -10.59 -7.81
N ALA A 18 -0.99 -10.22 -8.36
CA ALA A 18 -1.98 -11.19 -8.83
C ALA A 18 -1.37 -12.11 -9.92
N ARG A 19 -0.66 -11.53 -10.89
CA ARG A 19 0.01 -12.28 -11.95
C ARG A 19 1.09 -13.22 -11.39
N VAL A 20 2.00 -12.71 -10.56
CA VAL A 20 3.11 -13.50 -10.01
C VAL A 20 2.61 -14.66 -9.14
N LEU A 21 1.55 -14.45 -8.35
CA LEU A 21 0.96 -15.51 -7.53
C LEU A 21 0.30 -16.59 -8.40
N ALA A 22 -0.42 -16.20 -9.45
CA ALA A 22 -1.06 -17.11 -10.38
C ALA A 22 -0.03 -17.96 -11.17
N GLU A 23 1.05 -17.35 -11.66
CA GLU A 23 2.17 -18.03 -12.30
C GLU A 23 2.86 -19.07 -11.40
N ARG A 24 2.72 -18.91 -10.07
CA ARG A 24 3.24 -19.87 -9.07
C ARG A 24 2.19 -20.88 -8.60
N GLY A 25 1.05 -20.98 -9.32
CA GLY A 25 0.04 -22.00 -9.12
C GLY A 25 -0.98 -21.72 -8.03
N LEU A 26 -1.03 -20.49 -7.49
CA LEU A 26 -2.05 -20.05 -6.53
C LEU A 26 -3.28 -19.54 -7.29
N ASP A 27 -4.47 -19.80 -6.77
CA ASP A 27 -5.68 -19.17 -7.27
C ASP A 27 -5.82 -17.79 -6.63
N VAL A 28 -6.12 -16.77 -7.44
CA VAL A 28 -6.13 -15.38 -6.98
C VAL A 28 -7.51 -14.78 -7.19
N LEU A 29 -8.14 -14.31 -6.09
CA LEU A 29 -9.28 -13.40 -6.16
C LEU A 29 -8.75 -11.96 -6.19
N ALA A 30 -8.81 -11.37 -7.38
CA ALA A 30 -8.25 -10.05 -7.66
C ALA A 30 -9.29 -8.95 -7.47
N GLY A 31 -9.20 -8.21 -6.39
CA GLY A 31 -10.12 -7.13 -6.02
C GLY A 31 -9.98 -5.91 -6.94
N VAL A 32 -11.05 -5.58 -7.64
CA VAL A 32 -11.14 -4.43 -8.56
C VAL A 32 -12.46 -3.67 -8.35
N ARG A 33 -12.55 -2.42 -8.84
CA ARG A 33 -13.73 -1.58 -8.64
C ARG A 33 -14.65 -1.48 -9.86
N SER A 34 -14.11 -1.60 -11.07
CA SER A 34 -14.87 -1.44 -12.32
C SER A 34 -14.93 -2.74 -13.13
N ASP A 35 -15.95 -2.87 -13.99
CA ASP A 35 -16.09 -4.01 -14.90
C ASP A 35 -14.94 -4.04 -15.93
N ALA A 36 -14.52 -2.89 -16.42
CA ALA A 36 -13.37 -2.79 -17.33
C ALA A 36 -12.08 -3.27 -16.70
N ASP A 37 -11.86 -2.98 -15.41
CA ASP A 37 -10.72 -3.54 -14.67
C ASP A 37 -10.86 -5.05 -14.45
N ALA A 38 -12.10 -5.54 -14.22
CA ALA A 38 -12.37 -6.96 -14.05
C ALA A 38 -12.01 -7.76 -15.31
N GLU A 39 -12.46 -7.31 -16.48
CA GLU A 39 -12.12 -7.93 -17.77
C GLU A 39 -10.61 -7.97 -18.01
N ARG A 40 -9.93 -6.86 -17.77
CA ARG A 40 -8.47 -6.76 -17.94
C ARG A 40 -7.70 -7.66 -16.98
N VAL A 41 -8.12 -7.74 -15.73
CA VAL A 41 -7.46 -8.56 -14.71
C VAL A 41 -7.72 -10.04 -14.94
N ALA A 42 -8.92 -10.42 -15.40
CA ALA A 42 -9.22 -11.81 -15.79
C ALA A 42 -8.32 -12.32 -16.94
N ALA A 43 -7.89 -11.42 -17.81
CA ALA A 43 -6.98 -11.76 -18.92
C ALA A 43 -5.51 -11.92 -18.51
N LEU A 44 -5.13 -11.65 -17.24
CA LEU A 44 -3.74 -11.80 -16.79
C LEU A 44 -3.29 -13.26 -16.73
N HIS A 45 -4.17 -14.15 -16.29
CA HIS A 45 -3.86 -15.58 -16.13
C HIS A 45 -5.14 -16.36 -15.79
N ASP A 46 -5.26 -17.62 -16.22
CA ASP A 46 -6.42 -18.50 -15.97
C ASP A 46 -6.75 -18.72 -14.48
N ARG A 47 -5.77 -18.50 -13.58
CA ARG A 47 -5.94 -18.60 -12.13
C ARG A 47 -6.29 -17.28 -11.46
N VAL A 48 -6.52 -16.21 -12.20
CA VAL A 48 -6.92 -14.92 -11.69
C VAL A 48 -8.42 -14.72 -11.94
N SER A 49 -9.19 -14.66 -10.88
CA SER A 49 -10.61 -14.36 -10.93
C SER A 49 -10.87 -12.97 -10.35
N PRO A 50 -11.47 -12.04 -11.09
CA PRO A 50 -11.80 -10.73 -10.56
C PRO A 50 -12.93 -10.84 -9.54
N VAL A 51 -12.87 -10.01 -8.49
CA VAL A 51 -13.97 -9.76 -7.56
C VAL A 51 -14.17 -8.27 -7.39
N LYS A 52 -15.43 -7.83 -7.50
CA LYS A 52 -15.76 -6.41 -7.32
C LYS A 52 -15.68 -6.08 -5.83
N VAL A 53 -14.76 -5.18 -5.47
CA VAL A 53 -14.63 -4.68 -4.11
C VAL A 53 -14.09 -3.26 -4.11
N ASP A 54 -14.83 -2.37 -3.46
CA ASP A 54 -14.32 -1.10 -2.97
C ASP A 54 -14.09 -1.25 -1.46
N VAL A 55 -12.85 -1.07 -1.03
CA VAL A 55 -12.48 -1.26 0.38
C VAL A 55 -13.09 -0.20 1.30
N SER A 56 -13.55 0.94 0.76
CA SER A 56 -14.25 2.00 1.47
C SER A 56 -15.78 1.81 1.54
N ASP A 57 -16.31 0.73 0.94
CA ASP A 57 -17.72 0.39 0.99
C ASP A 57 -17.90 -0.89 1.82
N GLU A 58 -18.48 -0.75 3.01
CA GLU A 58 -18.71 -1.86 3.93
C GLU A 58 -19.58 -2.97 3.31
N THR A 59 -20.55 -2.62 2.47
CA THR A 59 -21.41 -3.59 1.78
C THR A 59 -20.59 -4.42 0.78
N SER A 60 -19.74 -3.76 0.03
CA SER A 60 -18.82 -4.39 -0.91
C SER A 60 -17.84 -5.33 -0.21
N VAL A 61 -17.29 -4.89 0.92
CA VAL A 61 -16.37 -5.69 1.74
C VAL A 61 -17.07 -6.91 2.36
N ALA A 62 -18.30 -6.74 2.86
CA ALA A 62 -19.09 -7.82 3.46
C ALA A 62 -19.44 -8.95 2.45
N ALA A 63 -19.38 -8.69 1.15
CA ALA A 63 -19.61 -9.70 0.12
C ALA A 63 -18.40 -10.60 -0.16
N LEU A 64 -17.18 -10.21 0.26
CA LEU A 64 -15.96 -10.96 -0.03
C LEU A 64 -15.95 -12.42 0.46
N PRO A 65 -16.43 -12.75 1.67
CA PRO A 65 -16.48 -14.14 2.10
C PRO A 65 -17.36 -15.01 1.19
N GLY A 66 -18.46 -14.47 0.66
CA GLY A 66 -19.31 -15.16 -0.30
C GLY A 66 -18.61 -15.41 -1.65
N ALA A 67 -17.79 -14.47 -2.10
CA ALA A 67 -17.01 -14.65 -3.33
C ALA A 67 -15.88 -15.69 -3.18
N LEU A 68 -15.37 -15.91 -1.95
CA LEU A 68 -14.39 -16.95 -1.66
C LEU A 68 -15.03 -18.36 -1.73
N GLY A 69 -16.33 -18.50 -1.39
CA GLY A 69 -16.99 -19.80 -1.27
C GLY A 69 -16.30 -20.69 -0.23
N ASP A 70 -16.21 -21.99 -0.52
CA ASP A 70 -15.60 -23.01 0.36
C ASP A 70 -14.07 -23.15 0.15
N ALA A 71 -13.46 -22.32 -0.69
CA ALA A 71 -12.03 -22.40 -0.97
C ALA A 71 -11.19 -22.01 0.25
N PRO A 72 -10.14 -22.75 0.60
CA PRO A 72 -9.27 -22.40 1.73
C PRO A 72 -8.51 -21.10 1.41
N LEU A 73 -8.65 -20.12 2.30
CA LEU A 73 -7.97 -18.81 2.15
C LEU A 73 -6.53 -18.88 2.67
N ALA A 74 -5.59 -19.13 1.76
CA ALA A 74 -4.17 -19.21 2.10
C ALA A 74 -3.54 -17.84 2.36
N GLY A 75 -4.10 -16.77 1.80
CA GLY A 75 -3.54 -15.44 2.00
C GLY A 75 -4.47 -14.28 1.68
N LEU A 76 -4.18 -13.16 2.33
CA LEU A 76 -4.75 -11.84 2.05
C LEU A 76 -3.62 -10.86 1.78
N VAL A 77 -3.67 -10.16 0.67
CA VAL A 77 -2.79 -9.04 0.35
C VAL A 77 -3.59 -7.74 0.39
N ASN A 78 -3.42 -6.98 1.45
CA ASN A 78 -3.98 -5.64 1.61
C ASN A 78 -3.13 -4.65 0.82
N ASN A 79 -3.48 -4.42 -0.45
CA ASN A 79 -2.73 -3.56 -1.35
C ASN A 79 -3.50 -2.31 -1.79
N ALA A 80 -4.83 -2.32 -1.79
CA ALA A 80 -5.61 -1.15 -2.18
C ALA A 80 -5.16 0.11 -1.43
N GLY A 81 -5.00 1.22 -2.16
CA GLY A 81 -4.54 2.46 -1.54
C GLY A 81 -4.54 3.63 -2.52
N ILE A 82 -4.57 4.81 -1.93
CA ILE A 82 -4.46 6.10 -2.59
C ILE A 82 -3.34 6.93 -1.97
N SER A 83 -2.97 8.03 -2.61
CA SER A 83 -2.05 9.02 -2.06
C SER A 83 -2.67 10.41 -2.18
N VAL A 84 -2.93 11.02 -1.04
CA VAL A 84 -3.31 12.43 -0.90
C VAL A 84 -2.06 13.22 -0.53
N SER A 85 -1.81 14.31 -1.23
CA SER A 85 -0.67 15.19 -1.01
C SER A 85 -1.07 16.66 -1.04
N GLY A 86 -0.34 17.47 -0.32
CA GLY A 86 -0.51 18.91 -0.17
C GLY A 86 0.06 19.40 1.14
N PRO A 87 0.30 20.72 1.30
CA PRO A 87 0.64 21.30 2.59
C PRO A 87 -0.46 21.00 3.59
N LEU A 88 -0.10 20.51 4.79
CA LEU A 88 -1.07 20.10 5.82
C LEU A 88 -2.13 21.15 6.08
N GLU A 89 -1.74 22.42 6.10
CA GLU A 89 -2.60 23.57 6.36
C GLU A 89 -3.74 23.72 5.35
N PHE A 90 -3.52 23.30 4.09
CA PHE A 90 -4.47 23.50 3.00
C PHE A 90 -5.10 22.21 2.46
N VAL A 91 -4.72 21.04 2.98
CA VAL A 91 -5.41 19.79 2.60
C VAL A 91 -6.77 19.71 3.28
N PRO A 92 -7.88 19.64 2.52
CA PRO A 92 -9.21 19.54 3.09
C PRO A 92 -9.36 18.33 4.01
N LEU A 93 -10.10 18.48 5.11
CA LEU A 93 -10.33 17.37 6.06
C LEU A 93 -11.02 16.17 5.41
N ASP A 94 -11.82 16.37 4.36
CA ASP A 94 -12.46 15.26 3.65
C ASP A 94 -11.45 14.43 2.86
N GLU A 95 -10.37 15.05 2.33
CA GLU A 95 -9.27 14.32 1.72
C GLU A 95 -8.47 13.52 2.76
N TRP A 96 -8.31 14.05 3.98
CA TRP A 96 -7.75 13.32 5.12
C TRP A 96 -8.60 12.10 5.47
N ARG A 97 -9.93 12.28 5.57
CA ARG A 97 -10.87 11.18 5.86
C ARG A 97 -10.80 10.13 4.76
N ARG A 98 -10.84 10.55 3.49
CA ARG A 98 -10.74 9.65 2.33
C ARG A 98 -9.43 8.86 2.31
N GLN A 99 -8.29 9.51 2.64
CA GLN A 99 -6.99 8.85 2.73
C GLN A 99 -6.98 7.75 3.80
N LEU A 100 -7.49 8.05 4.99
CA LEU A 100 -7.54 7.10 6.10
C LEU A 100 -8.59 6.01 5.85
N GLU A 101 -9.73 6.37 5.29
CA GLU A 101 -10.79 5.42 4.93
C GLU A 101 -10.26 4.32 4.02
N VAL A 102 -9.63 4.69 2.91
CA VAL A 102 -9.12 3.71 1.94
C VAL A 102 -7.90 2.95 2.47
N ASN A 103 -6.90 3.68 3.00
CA ASN A 103 -5.59 3.07 3.30
C ASN A 103 -5.53 2.37 4.66
N VAL A 104 -6.48 2.66 5.56
CA VAL A 104 -6.47 2.15 6.94
C VAL A 104 -7.76 1.41 7.25
N ILE A 105 -8.89 2.12 7.32
CA ILE A 105 -10.17 1.53 7.75
C ILE A 105 -10.60 0.42 6.80
N GLY A 106 -10.56 0.67 5.49
CA GLY A 106 -10.93 -0.32 4.48
C GLY A 106 -10.04 -1.57 4.53
N GLN A 107 -8.73 -1.42 4.81
CA GLN A 107 -7.84 -2.58 4.95
C GLN A 107 -8.16 -3.38 6.23
N VAL A 108 -8.55 -2.69 7.30
CA VAL A 108 -9.03 -3.34 8.53
C VAL A 108 -10.34 -4.07 8.25
N ALA A 109 -11.30 -3.43 7.58
CA ALA A 109 -12.59 -4.03 7.24
C ALA A 109 -12.43 -5.31 6.40
N VAL A 110 -11.63 -5.28 5.34
CA VAL A 110 -11.30 -6.46 4.52
C VAL A 110 -10.67 -7.57 5.38
N THR A 111 -9.73 -7.20 6.25
CA THR A 111 -9.09 -8.16 7.15
C THR A 111 -10.11 -8.80 8.09
N GLN A 112 -10.99 -8.02 8.71
CA GLN A 112 -12.03 -8.52 9.60
C GLN A 112 -13.00 -9.48 8.88
N ALA A 113 -13.45 -9.12 7.68
CA ALA A 113 -14.34 -9.94 6.87
C ALA A 113 -13.74 -11.32 6.52
N LEU A 114 -12.45 -11.37 6.22
CA LEU A 114 -11.75 -12.58 5.78
C LEU A 114 -11.03 -13.33 6.92
N LEU A 115 -10.92 -12.75 8.11
CA LEU A 115 -10.17 -13.32 9.22
C LEU A 115 -10.70 -14.72 9.67
N PRO A 116 -12.01 -15.01 9.69
CA PRO A 116 -12.50 -16.35 9.99
C PRO A 116 -11.93 -17.42 9.03
N ALA A 117 -11.92 -17.15 7.72
CA ALA A 117 -11.38 -18.05 6.70
C ALA A 117 -9.85 -18.19 6.81
N LEU A 118 -9.13 -17.07 7.06
CA LEU A 118 -7.69 -17.08 7.31
C LEU A 118 -7.31 -17.91 8.52
N ARG A 119 -8.06 -17.82 9.62
CA ARG A 119 -7.83 -18.65 10.81
C ARG A 119 -8.07 -20.14 10.55
N ALA A 120 -9.16 -20.46 9.85
CA ALA A 120 -9.49 -21.84 9.51
C ALA A 120 -8.39 -22.51 8.66
N ALA A 121 -7.82 -21.77 7.72
CA ALA A 121 -6.76 -22.24 6.83
C ALA A 121 -5.34 -22.08 7.40
N ARG A 122 -5.17 -21.43 8.55
CA ARG A 122 -3.87 -20.95 9.07
C ARG A 122 -3.12 -20.15 8.01
N GLY A 123 -3.85 -19.28 7.33
CA GLY A 123 -3.36 -18.47 6.21
C GLY A 123 -2.40 -17.35 6.63
N ARG A 124 -2.14 -16.44 5.71
CA ARG A 124 -1.18 -15.34 5.92
C ARG A 124 -1.77 -14.01 5.49
N ILE A 125 -1.37 -12.94 6.17
CA ILE A 125 -1.74 -11.56 5.82
C ILE A 125 -0.47 -10.81 5.42
N VAL A 126 -0.52 -10.16 4.26
CA VAL A 126 0.56 -9.29 3.78
C VAL A 126 -0.03 -7.90 3.55
N ASN A 127 0.39 -6.94 4.35
CA ASN A 127 0.01 -5.54 4.19
C ASN A 127 1.03 -4.82 3.30
N ILE A 128 0.58 -4.06 2.32
CA ILE A 128 1.46 -3.20 1.52
C ILE A 128 1.58 -1.85 2.23
N GLY A 129 2.67 -1.72 2.95
CA GLY A 129 3.10 -0.49 3.59
C GLY A 129 3.77 0.49 2.62
N SER A 130 4.80 1.15 3.09
CA SER A 130 5.69 2.03 2.32
C SER A 130 6.88 2.42 3.19
N VAL A 131 7.99 2.82 2.58
CA VAL A 131 9.03 3.58 3.29
C VAL A 131 8.45 4.83 3.98
N GLY A 132 7.37 5.41 3.41
CA GLY A 132 6.62 6.52 4.00
C GLY A 132 5.86 6.18 5.30
N GLY A 133 5.79 4.90 5.70
CA GLY A 133 5.32 4.45 7.01
C GLY A 133 6.43 4.40 8.08
N ARG A 134 7.68 4.66 7.69
CA ARG A 134 8.85 4.66 8.58
C ARG A 134 9.59 6.00 8.56
N VAL A 135 9.51 6.70 7.45
CA VAL A 135 10.18 7.98 7.21
C VAL A 135 9.17 8.92 6.54
N ALA A 136 8.66 9.87 7.31
CA ALA A 136 7.75 10.89 6.78
C ALA A 136 8.52 11.90 5.92
N VAL A 137 7.87 12.36 4.85
CA VAL A 137 8.38 13.44 4.01
C VAL A 137 7.38 14.59 3.97
N PRO A 138 7.82 15.85 3.76
CA PRO A 138 6.90 16.98 3.66
C PRO A 138 5.84 16.78 2.56
N ILE A 139 4.74 17.50 2.65
CA ILE A 139 3.65 17.54 1.64
C ILE A 139 2.85 16.22 1.53
N LEU A 140 3.27 15.16 2.20
CA LEU A 140 2.61 13.84 2.17
C LEU A 140 2.01 13.45 3.53
N SER A 141 1.65 14.41 4.38
CA SER A 141 1.18 14.13 5.75
C SER A 141 0.03 13.13 5.83
N PRO A 142 -1.06 13.21 5.03
CA PRO A 142 -2.15 12.23 5.08
C PRO A 142 -1.68 10.82 4.69
N TYR A 143 -0.88 10.74 3.62
CA TYR A 143 -0.32 9.47 3.15
C TYR A 143 0.62 8.85 4.18
N ASN A 144 1.59 9.62 4.69
CA ASN A 144 2.52 9.14 5.71
C ASN A 144 1.75 8.65 6.95
N ALA A 145 0.79 9.43 7.46
CA ALA A 145 -0.04 9.04 8.60
C ALA A 145 -0.73 7.69 8.37
N SER A 146 -1.32 7.47 7.19
CA SER A 146 -1.96 6.22 6.83
C SER A 146 -0.97 5.04 6.82
N LYS A 147 0.25 5.25 6.32
CA LYS A 147 1.27 4.19 6.24
C LYS A 147 1.91 3.90 7.60
N PHE A 148 2.10 4.90 8.47
CA PHE A 148 2.48 4.70 9.87
C PHE A 148 1.40 3.94 10.65
N ALA A 149 0.12 4.23 10.42
CA ALA A 149 -0.98 3.48 11.03
C ALA A 149 -0.92 2.00 10.64
N MET A 150 -0.64 1.68 9.37
CA MET A 150 -0.50 0.30 8.88
C MET A 150 0.68 -0.45 9.53
N GLU A 151 1.76 0.24 9.89
CA GLU A 151 2.86 -0.34 10.67
C GLU A 151 2.38 -0.81 12.06
N GLY A 152 1.69 0.08 12.79
CA GLY A 152 1.14 -0.24 14.11
C GLY A 152 0.10 -1.36 14.06
N ILE A 153 -0.84 -1.30 13.09
CA ILE A 153 -1.86 -2.32 12.87
C ILE A 153 -1.20 -3.68 12.57
N THR A 154 -0.21 -3.70 11.67
CA THR A 154 0.50 -4.94 11.31
C THR A 154 1.20 -5.56 12.51
N ASP A 155 1.86 -4.75 13.33
CA ASP A 155 2.56 -5.23 14.52
C ASP A 155 1.60 -5.79 15.59
N SER A 156 0.44 -5.16 15.78
CA SER A 156 -0.63 -5.63 16.68
C SER A 156 -1.21 -6.95 16.17
N LEU A 157 -1.68 -6.99 14.92
CA LEU A 157 -2.25 -8.19 14.30
C LEU A 157 -1.27 -9.37 14.34
N ARG A 158 0.02 -9.14 14.08
CA ARG A 158 1.03 -10.20 14.14
C ARG A 158 1.09 -10.86 15.52
N ARG A 159 0.99 -10.06 16.57
CA ARG A 159 1.05 -10.57 17.95
C ARG A 159 -0.26 -11.25 18.34
N GLU A 160 -1.40 -10.69 17.97
CA GLU A 160 -2.74 -11.24 18.23
C GLU A 160 -2.98 -12.58 17.51
N LEU A 161 -2.55 -12.69 16.25
CA LEU A 161 -2.85 -13.82 15.40
C LEU A 161 -1.80 -14.94 15.48
N ARG A 162 -0.63 -14.67 16.06
CA ARG A 162 0.44 -15.68 16.23
C ARG A 162 -0.04 -16.95 16.95
N PRO A 163 -0.78 -16.87 18.07
CA PRO A 163 -1.30 -18.08 18.74
C PRO A 163 -2.31 -18.87 17.90
N LEU A 164 -2.92 -18.21 16.91
CA LEU A 164 -3.90 -18.80 16.00
C LEU A 164 -3.27 -19.38 14.72
N GLY A 165 -1.94 -19.32 14.60
CA GLY A 165 -1.20 -19.86 13.46
C GLY A 165 -1.30 -19.01 12.19
N VAL A 166 -1.81 -17.78 12.25
CA VAL A 166 -1.87 -16.84 11.12
C VAL A 166 -0.64 -15.93 11.14
N HIS A 167 0.14 -15.95 10.04
CA HIS A 167 1.29 -15.08 9.89
C HIS A 167 0.90 -13.72 9.31
N VAL A 168 1.48 -12.66 9.85
CA VAL A 168 1.25 -11.29 9.37
C VAL A 168 2.59 -10.64 9.06
N ALA A 169 2.71 -10.06 7.86
CA ALA A 169 3.90 -9.35 7.39
C ALA A 169 3.51 -8.02 6.74
N ILE A 170 4.47 -7.09 6.69
CA ILE A 170 4.35 -5.86 5.94
C ILE A 170 5.46 -5.78 4.90
N VAL A 171 5.11 -5.35 3.69
CA VAL A 171 6.06 -5.03 2.62
C VAL A 171 6.17 -3.51 2.57
N GLU A 172 7.39 -2.98 2.62
CA GLU A 172 7.71 -1.56 2.74
C GLU A 172 8.45 -1.10 1.46
N PRO A 173 7.73 -0.83 0.35
CA PRO A 173 8.37 -0.39 -0.88
C PRO A 173 8.92 1.04 -0.76
N GLY A 174 10.02 1.29 -1.49
CA GLY A 174 10.46 2.64 -1.85
C GLY A 174 9.70 3.17 -3.06
N ALA A 175 10.42 3.83 -3.99
CA ALA A 175 9.85 4.26 -5.25
C ALA A 175 9.59 3.05 -6.16
N VAL A 176 8.35 2.91 -6.64
CA VAL A 176 7.90 1.83 -7.54
C VAL A 176 7.23 2.46 -8.75
N THR A 177 7.49 1.93 -9.95
CA THR A 177 6.86 2.39 -11.19
C THR A 177 5.38 2.01 -11.19
N THR A 178 4.53 2.88 -10.66
CA THR A 178 3.07 2.68 -10.54
C THR A 178 2.31 3.97 -10.77
N ARG A 179 1.04 3.85 -11.14
CA ARG A 179 0.13 4.99 -11.36
C ARG A 179 -0.26 5.74 -10.07
N ILE A 180 0.12 5.26 -8.89
CA ILE A 180 -0.28 5.90 -7.62
C ILE A 180 0.29 7.31 -7.51
N TRP A 181 1.51 7.50 -7.99
CA TRP A 181 2.19 8.80 -7.96
C TRP A 181 1.63 9.75 -9.01
N GLU A 182 1.36 9.28 -10.22
CA GLU A 182 0.71 10.10 -11.27
C GLU A 182 -0.66 10.60 -10.81
N LYS A 183 -1.49 9.71 -10.27
CA LYS A 183 -2.81 10.06 -9.72
C LYS A 183 -2.69 10.98 -8.49
N GLY A 184 -1.72 10.72 -7.62
CA GLY A 184 -1.47 11.53 -6.44
C GLY A 184 -1.00 12.94 -6.81
N THR A 185 -0.15 13.09 -7.84
CA THR A 185 0.29 14.40 -8.34
C THR A 185 -0.86 15.17 -8.96
N ALA A 186 -1.68 14.55 -9.81
CA ALA A 186 -2.85 15.19 -10.40
C ALA A 186 -3.84 15.67 -9.32
N ALA A 187 -4.14 14.83 -8.33
CA ALA A 187 -5.01 15.21 -7.22
C ALA A 187 -4.41 16.34 -6.36
N ALA A 188 -3.08 16.37 -6.20
CA ALA A 188 -2.40 17.47 -5.51
C ALA A 188 -2.51 18.78 -6.29
N ASP A 189 -2.37 18.73 -7.63
CA ASP A 189 -2.52 19.91 -8.48
C ASP A 189 -3.95 20.47 -8.40
N GLU A 190 -4.96 19.61 -8.38
CA GLU A 190 -6.36 20.02 -8.17
C GLU A 190 -6.56 20.65 -6.78
N THR A 191 -5.99 20.06 -5.72
CA THR A 191 -6.07 20.58 -4.36
C THR A 191 -5.39 21.96 -4.25
N LEU A 192 -4.21 22.11 -4.85
CA LEU A 192 -3.47 23.37 -4.84
C LEU A 192 -4.16 24.45 -5.71
N ALA A 193 -4.78 24.07 -6.81
CA ALA A 193 -5.54 25.01 -7.65
C ALA A 193 -6.78 25.58 -6.93
N GLN A 194 -7.31 24.85 -5.94
CA GLN A 194 -8.42 25.28 -5.09
C GLN A 194 -7.96 25.99 -3.81
N ALA A 195 -6.66 25.92 -3.48
CA ALA A 195 -6.09 26.56 -2.32
C ALA A 195 -5.97 28.08 -2.52
N PRO A 196 -6.00 28.88 -1.44
CA PRO A 196 -5.77 30.33 -1.57
C PRO A 196 -4.35 30.62 -2.09
N PRO A 197 -4.14 31.79 -2.74
CA PRO A 197 -2.82 32.18 -3.27
C PRO A 197 -1.69 32.16 -2.24
N GLU A 198 -2.04 32.27 -0.97
CA GLU A 198 -1.13 32.16 0.18
C GLU A 198 -0.43 30.78 0.24
N ALA A 199 -1.09 29.72 -0.20
CA ALA A 199 -0.50 28.39 -0.23
C ALA A 199 0.75 28.31 -1.08
N GLU A 200 0.73 28.92 -2.28
CA GLU A 200 1.90 29.00 -3.15
C GLU A 200 2.98 29.93 -2.57
N ALA A 201 2.57 31.07 -1.99
CA ALA A 201 3.51 32.01 -1.38
C ALA A 201 4.28 31.40 -0.21
N VAL A 202 3.64 30.55 0.61
CA VAL A 202 4.23 29.96 1.81
C VAL A 202 4.94 28.64 1.52
N TYR A 203 4.36 27.78 0.68
CA TYR A 203 4.81 26.39 0.48
C TYR A 203 5.39 26.10 -0.91
N GLY A 204 5.39 27.06 -1.84
CA GLY A 204 5.79 26.84 -3.24
C GLY A 204 7.20 26.25 -3.39
N GLU A 205 8.19 26.77 -2.65
CA GLU A 205 9.55 26.20 -2.64
C GLU A 205 9.58 24.75 -2.14
N THR A 206 8.85 24.45 -1.07
CA THR A 206 8.78 23.07 -0.52
C THR A 206 8.09 22.13 -1.50
N ILE A 207 7.02 22.57 -2.14
CA ILE A 207 6.29 21.78 -3.15
C ILE A 207 7.21 21.49 -4.33
N ALA A 208 7.91 22.49 -4.85
CA ALA A 208 8.85 22.34 -5.95
C ALA A 208 9.97 21.34 -5.61
N ALA A 209 10.55 21.46 -4.40
CA ALA A 209 11.58 20.56 -3.92
C ALA A 209 11.09 19.10 -3.80
N VAL A 210 9.88 18.88 -3.25
CA VAL A 210 9.28 17.55 -3.16
C VAL A 210 9.03 16.97 -4.56
N ARG A 211 8.53 17.75 -5.50
CA ARG A 211 8.33 17.32 -6.90
C ARG A 211 9.64 16.91 -7.56
N ALA A 212 10.68 17.71 -7.45
CA ALA A 212 12.00 17.38 -7.98
C ALA A 212 12.55 16.07 -7.41
N GLN A 213 12.38 15.86 -6.10
CA GLN A 213 12.78 14.59 -5.47
C GLN A 213 11.92 13.40 -5.93
N ALA A 214 10.62 13.59 -6.13
CA ALA A 214 9.73 12.56 -6.67
C ALA A 214 10.12 12.18 -8.11
N GLU A 215 10.44 13.14 -8.97
CA GLU A 215 10.92 12.90 -10.33
C GLU A 215 12.26 12.15 -10.35
N LYS A 216 13.18 12.51 -9.45
CA LYS A 216 14.44 11.79 -9.28
C LYS A 216 14.20 10.36 -8.82
N ALA A 217 13.33 10.17 -7.83
CA ALA A 217 12.96 8.83 -7.34
C ALA A 217 12.26 7.98 -8.42
N ALA A 218 11.46 8.60 -9.29
CA ALA A 218 10.79 7.92 -10.40
C ALA A 218 11.78 7.36 -11.43
N ARG A 219 12.92 8.02 -11.65
CA ARG A 219 13.98 7.53 -12.56
C ARG A 219 14.66 6.25 -12.03
N ASP A 220 14.77 6.13 -10.71
CA ASP A 220 15.41 5.00 -10.04
C ASP A 220 14.36 4.01 -9.47
N ALA A 221 13.09 4.18 -9.84
CA ALA A 221 11.99 3.37 -9.34
C ALA A 221 12.14 1.91 -9.76
N ILE A 222 11.87 1.01 -8.81
CA ILE A 222 11.87 -0.43 -9.08
C ILE A 222 10.58 -0.85 -9.79
N PRO A 223 10.62 -1.94 -10.58
CA PRO A 223 9.41 -2.52 -11.15
C PRO A 223 8.51 -3.12 -10.06
N PRO A 224 7.16 -3.11 -10.22
CA PRO A 224 6.24 -3.68 -9.26
C PRO A 224 6.43 -5.18 -9.02
N GLU A 225 7.05 -5.89 -9.92
CA GLU A 225 7.41 -7.31 -9.82
C GLU A 225 8.36 -7.60 -8.67
N GLU A 226 9.26 -6.66 -8.32
CA GLU A 226 10.14 -6.83 -7.15
C GLU A 226 9.33 -6.81 -5.85
N VAL A 227 8.29 -5.99 -5.78
CA VAL A 227 7.37 -5.97 -4.65
C VAL A 227 6.53 -7.24 -4.62
N ALA A 228 6.01 -7.68 -5.76
CA ALA A 228 5.26 -8.93 -5.90
C ALA A 228 6.10 -10.15 -5.48
N ALA A 229 7.38 -10.18 -5.80
CA ALA A 229 8.30 -11.23 -5.35
C ALA A 229 8.46 -11.25 -3.81
N ALA A 230 8.49 -10.08 -3.16
CA ALA A 230 8.51 -10.00 -1.70
C ALA A 230 7.20 -10.48 -1.08
N VAL A 231 6.05 -10.15 -1.69
CA VAL A 231 4.72 -10.65 -1.30
C VAL A 231 4.65 -12.17 -1.43
N LEU A 232 5.08 -12.72 -2.57
CA LEU A 232 5.15 -14.16 -2.79
C LEU A 232 5.97 -14.85 -1.71
N HIS A 233 7.18 -14.34 -1.40
CA HIS A 233 8.01 -14.89 -0.34
C HIS A 233 7.30 -14.83 1.04
N ALA A 234 6.63 -13.72 1.36
CA ALA A 234 5.87 -13.59 2.61
C ALA A 234 4.73 -14.61 2.71
N LEU A 235 4.07 -14.91 1.58
CA LEU A 235 2.97 -15.87 1.51
C LEU A 235 3.42 -17.35 1.48
N THR A 236 4.61 -17.67 0.97
CA THR A 236 4.97 -19.06 0.66
C THR A 236 6.20 -19.60 1.39
N ALA A 237 7.08 -18.74 1.90
CA ALA A 237 8.30 -19.20 2.59
C ALA A 237 8.00 -19.95 3.88
N ASP A 238 8.78 -20.99 4.21
CA ASP A 238 8.66 -21.73 5.48
C ASP A 238 8.89 -20.83 6.69
N ARG A 239 9.80 -19.88 6.57
CA ARG A 239 10.12 -18.89 7.61
C ARG A 239 10.03 -17.48 7.05
N PRO A 240 8.79 -16.94 6.90
CA PRO A 240 8.60 -15.59 6.37
C PRO A 240 9.17 -14.55 7.33
N ARG A 241 9.68 -13.45 6.76
CA ARG A 241 10.04 -12.27 7.55
C ARG A 241 8.77 -11.54 7.97
N THR A 242 8.88 -10.72 9.00
CA THR A 242 7.78 -9.84 9.43
C THR A 242 7.75 -8.52 8.67
N ARG A 243 8.91 -8.10 8.09
CA ARG A 243 9.09 -6.85 7.33
C ARG A 243 9.93 -7.10 6.09
N TYR A 244 9.52 -6.49 4.99
CA TYR A 244 10.16 -6.60 3.69
C TYR A 244 10.41 -5.21 3.09
N PRO A 245 11.48 -4.48 3.48
CA PRO A 245 11.86 -3.27 2.77
C PRO A 245 12.34 -3.63 1.35
N VAL A 246 11.68 -3.06 0.33
CA VAL A 246 11.93 -3.33 -1.09
C VAL A 246 12.41 -2.06 -1.78
N GLY A 247 13.50 -2.17 -2.53
CA GLY A 247 14.23 -1.06 -3.12
C GLY A 247 15.45 -0.66 -2.28
N LYS A 248 16.46 -0.11 -2.94
CA LYS A 248 17.69 0.36 -2.28
C LYS A 248 17.40 1.58 -1.40
N ASP A 249 16.61 2.50 -1.92
CA ASP A 249 16.17 3.73 -1.25
C ASP A 249 15.41 3.43 0.06
N ALA A 250 14.45 2.50 0.05
CA ALA A 250 13.73 2.09 1.24
C ALA A 250 14.66 1.53 2.31
N LYS A 251 15.56 0.61 1.93
CA LYS A 251 16.52 0.01 2.86
C LYS A 251 17.45 1.05 3.49
N GLN A 252 17.92 2.01 2.70
CA GLN A 252 18.82 3.07 3.17
C GLN A 252 18.11 4.05 4.11
N ARG A 253 16.92 4.53 3.73
CA ARG A 253 16.14 5.48 4.54
C ARG A 253 15.71 4.88 5.87
N ILE A 254 15.20 3.64 5.88
CA ILE A 254 14.80 2.95 7.11
C ILE A 254 16.00 2.73 8.04
N ARG A 255 17.17 2.37 7.49
CA ARG A 255 18.38 2.24 8.30
C ARG A 255 18.84 3.57 8.88
N ALA A 256 18.85 4.61 8.07
CA ALA A 256 19.27 5.94 8.50
C ALA A 256 18.36 6.49 9.61
N SER A 257 17.03 6.37 9.47
CA SER A 257 16.08 6.83 10.47
C SER A 257 16.18 6.08 11.80
N GLY A 258 16.61 4.82 11.79
CA GLY A 258 16.83 4.04 13.01
C GLY A 258 18.17 4.30 13.73
N LEU A 259 19.11 4.98 13.08
CA LEU A 259 20.46 5.22 13.61
C LEU A 259 20.70 6.69 14.01
N LEU A 260 19.95 7.61 13.42
CA LEU A 260 20.15 9.05 13.61
C LEU A 260 19.09 9.60 14.58
N SER A 261 19.48 10.65 15.31
CA SER A 261 18.47 11.45 16.04
C SER A 261 17.62 12.23 15.03
N ASP A 262 16.38 12.60 15.43
CA ASP A 262 15.46 13.36 14.60
C ASP A 262 16.12 14.63 14.02
N ARG A 263 16.83 15.40 14.85
CA ARG A 263 17.53 16.62 14.41
C ARG A 263 18.60 16.34 13.35
N ALA A 264 19.35 15.25 13.48
CA ALA A 264 20.38 14.89 12.50
C ALA A 264 19.73 14.42 11.20
N PHE A 265 18.65 13.64 11.30
CA PHE A 265 17.90 13.18 10.15
C PHE A 265 17.23 14.36 9.41
N ASP A 266 16.59 15.28 10.13
CA ASP A 266 15.97 16.48 9.58
C ASP A 266 16.99 17.40 8.86
N ALA A 267 18.20 17.53 9.41
CA ALA A 267 19.27 18.28 8.76
C ALA A 267 19.70 17.67 7.42
N ILE A 268 19.74 16.32 7.34
CA ILE A 268 20.02 15.59 6.10
C ILE A 268 18.87 15.80 5.11
N MET A 269 17.62 15.61 5.56
CA MET A 269 16.44 15.79 4.72
C MET A 269 16.37 17.22 4.16
N ALA A 270 16.61 18.24 4.98
CA ALA A 270 16.65 19.64 4.54
C ALA A 270 17.72 19.90 3.49
N ARG A 271 18.88 19.22 3.57
CA ARG A 271 19.94 19.32 2.55
C ARG A 271 19.54 18.63 1.24
N VAL A 272 18.93 17.45 1.33
CA VAL A 272 18.45 16.69 0.16
C VAL A 272 17.33 17.45 -0.57
N MET A 273 16.50 18.19 0.16
CA MET A 273 15.41 19.01 -0.41
C MET A 273 15.90 20.30 -1.09
N ARG A 274 17.14 20.73 -0.84
CA ARG A 274 17.76 21.91 -1.47
C ARG A 274 18.68 21.56 -2.66
N ALA A 275 19.01 20.29 -2.84
CA ALA A 275 19.91 19.78 -3.87
C ALA A 275 19.15 19.31 -5.12
#